data_7920cadb9020f1fd3e40905431accde6
#
_entry.id   7920cadb9020f1fd3e40905431accde6
#
_cell.length_a   1.000
_cell.length_b   1.000
_cell.length_c   1.000
_cell.angle_alpha   90.00
_cell.angle_beta   90.00
_cell.angle_gamma   90.00
#
_symmetry.space_group_name_H-M   'P 1'
#
loop_
_entity.id
_entity.type
_entity.pdbx_description
1 polymer ?
#
loop_
_entity_poly.entity_id
_entity_poly.type
_entity_poly.pdbx_seq_one_letter_code
_entity_poly.pdbx_strand_id
1 'polypeptide(L)'
;ELGVKLNEKASEILSEITGGKYTMLLIDEKLKMSLYTGQRKIGIEQVSRGTIEQIYFAVRMAASELLHEEECPVILDDTFVFYDDQRLENTLKWLAKYKKQVLIFTCQKREQQILEKLEIGEKNYVNEN
;
A
#
# COMPACT_ATOMS: atom_id res chain seq x y z
N GLU A 1 21.69 7.65 0.33
CA GLU A 1 21.70 6.19 0.38
C GLU A 1 20.33 5.62 0.12
N LEU A 2 20.27 4.54 -0.65
CA LEU A 2 19.00 3.92 -1.05
C LEU A 2 18.19 3.39 0.14
N GLY A 3 18.88 2.78 1.11
CA GLY A 3 18.20 2.23 2.29
C GLY A 3 17.48 3.27 3.13
N VAL A 4 18.10 4.43 3.32
CA VAL A 4 17.49 5.54 4.05
C VAL A 4 16.30 6.10 3.28
N LYS A 5 16.45 6.29 1.98
CA LYS A 5 15.35 6.78 1.12
C LYS A 5 14.19 5.81 1.08
N LEU A 6 14.47 4.51 1.04
CA LEU A 6 13.44 3.49 1.05
C LEU A 6 12.63 3.54 2.35
N ASN A 7 13.31 3.64 3.50
CA ASN A 7 12.65 3.74 4.80
C ASN A 7 11.78 5.00 4.89
N GLU A 8 12.29 6.13 4.44
CA GLU A 8 11.54 7.38 4.46
C GLU A 8 10.29 7.31 3.58
N LYS A 9 10.45 6.84 2.34
CA LYS A 9 9.33 6.77 1.40
C LYS A 9 8.29 5.74 1.81
N ALA A 10 8.73 4.56 2.23
CA ALA A 10 7.81 3.52 2.71
C ALA A 10 7.05 3.99 3.96
N SER A 11 7.72 4.73 4.85
CA SER A 11 7.08 5.31 6.04
C SER A 11 5.98 6.30 5.67
N GLU A 12 6.26 7.20 4.70
CA GLU A 12 5.25 8.15 4.22
C GLU A 12 4.01 7.43 3.68
N ILE A 13 4.22 6.43 2.82
CA ILE A 13 3.12 5.68 2.22
C ILE A 13 2.33 4.94 3.30
N LEU A 14 3.02 4.23 4.19
CA LEU A 14 2.38 3.47 5.26
C LEU A 14 1.56 4.38 6.18
N SER A 15 2.12 5.52 6.56
CA SER A 15 1.42 6.49 7.39
C SER A 15 0.11 6.94 6.73
N GLU A 16 0.16 7.24 5.44
CA GLU A 16 -1.03 7.71 4.74
C GLU A 16 -2.08 6.60 4.58
N ILE A 17 -1.70 5.41 4.17
CA ILE A 17 -2.67 4.32 3.96
C ILE A 17 -3.23 3.75 5.26
N THR A 18 -2.58 4.00 6.39
CA THR A 18 -3.08 3.57 7.70
C THR A 18 -3.76 4.70 8.48
N GLY A 19 -3.97 5.86 7.83
CA GLY A 19 -4.60 7.00 8.48
C GLY A 19 -3.79 7.56 9.65
N GLY A 20 -2.48 7.43 9.59
CA GLY A 20 -1.57 7.91 10.64
C GLY A 20 -1.38 6.96 11.81
N LYS A 21 -1.95 5.76 11.76
CA LYS A 21 -1.80 4.78 12.85
C LYS A 21 -0.35 4.34 13.01
N TYR A 22 0.34 4.07 11.91
CA TYR A 22 1.76 3.75 11.91
C TYR A 22 2.51 4.88 11.22
N THR A 23 3.42 5.51 11.93
CA THR A 23 4.09 6.72 11.47
C THR A 23 5.46 6.47 10.87
N MET A 24 6.06 5.34 11.18
CA MET A 24 7.40 5.02 10.69
C MET A 24 7.58 3.52 10.53
N LEU A 25 8.22 3.16 9.45
CA LEU A 25 8.68 1.80 9.17
C LEU A 25 10.21 1.81 9.16
N LEU A 26 10.82 0.92 9.91
CA LEU A 26 12.27 0.73 9.88
C LEU A 26 12.60 -0.65 9.35
N ILE A 27 13.47 -0.68 8.35
CA ILE A 27 14.01 -1.91 7.78
C ILE A 27 15.52 -1.86 8.06
N ASP A 28 16.02 -2.79 8.86
CA ASP A 28 17.44 -2.82 9.21
C ASP A 28 18.27 -3.57 8.15
N GLU A 29 19.58 -3.65 8.38
CA GLU A 29 20.52 -4.29 7.45
C GLU A 29 20.23 -5.77 7.23
N LYS A 30 19.59 -6.43 8.19
CA LYS A 30 19.20 -7.83 8.10
C LYS A 30 17.79 -8.01 7.56
N LEU A 31 17.18 -6.94 7.04
CA LEU A 31 15.82 -6.91 6.53
C LEU A 31 14.76 -7.19 7.60
N LYS A 32 15.12 -7.00 8.87
CA LYS A 32 14.14 -7.08 9.94
C LYS A 32 13.36 -5.78 10.01
N MET A 33 12.04 -5.89 10.09
CA MET A 33 11.14 -4.74 10.06
C MET A 33 10.56 -4.46 11.43
N SER A 34 10.42 -3.18 11.75
CA SER A 34 9.70 -2.72 12.94
C SER A 34 8.91 -1.47 12.61
N LEU A 35 7.91 -1.20 13.43
CA LEU A 35 6.97 -0.10 13.22
C LEU A 35 6.94 0.81 14.44
N TYR A 36 6.60 2.08 14.20
CA TYR A 36 6.22 2.99 15.27
C TYR A 36 4.75 3.33 15.17
N THR A 37 4.05 3.22 16.29
CA THR A 37 2.71 3.78 16.48
C THR A 37 2.82 4.83 17.57
N GLY A 38 2.78 6.10 17.18
CA GLY A 38 3.19 7.19 18.06
C GLY A 38 4.67 7.04 18.42
N GLN A 39 4.99 6.98 19.71
CA GLN A 39 6.37 6.80 20.18
C GLN A 39 6.71 5.35 20.51
N ARG A 40 5.75 4.45 20.33
CA ARG A 40 5.93 3.05 20.67
C ARG A 40 6.45 2.25 19.47
N LYS A 41 7.54 1.53 19.69
CA LYS A 41 8.12 0.63 18.69
C LYS A 41 7.57 -0.77 18.86
N ILE A 42 7.09 -1.36 17.78
CA ILE A 42 6.59 -2.74 17.78
C ILE A 42 7.22 -3.53 16.64
N GLY A 43 7.37 -4.84 16.85
CA GLY A 43 7.86 -5.73 15.81
C GLY A 43 6.75 -6.13 14.85
N ILE A 44 7.15 -6.50 13.64
CA ILE A 44 6.19 -6.92 12.60
C ILE A 44 5.36 -8.14 13.06
N GLU A 45 5.92 -8.99 13.90
CA GLU A 45 5.23 -10.17 14.43
C GLU A 45 4.06 -9.84 15.36
N GLN A 46 3.96 -8.58 15.80
CA GLN A 46 2.91 -8.14 16.71
C GLN A 46 1.69 -7.54 16.00
N VAL A 47 1.72 -7.48 14.67
CA VAL A 47 0.64 -6.86 13.91
C VAL A 47 -0.17 -7.88 13.13
N SER A 48 -1.38 -7.49 12.70
CA SER A 48 -2.29 -8.36 11.95
C SER A 48 -1.76 -8.65 10.55
N ARG A 49 -2.31 -9.69 9.92
CA ARG A 49 -1.97 -10.02 8.53
C ARG A 49 -2.29 -8.86 7.59
N GLY A 50 -3.41 -8.19 7.78
CA GLY A 50 -3.76 -7.02 6.98
C GLY A 50 -2.72 -5.91 7.08
N THR A 51 -2.21 -5.65 8.27
CA THR A 51 -1.13 -4.66 8.47
C THR A 51 0.16 -5.10 7.80
N ILE A 52 0.52 -6.38 7.89
CA ILE A 52 1.70 -6.91 7.20
C ILE A 52 1.58 -6.67 5.69
N GLU A 53 0.41 -6.93 5.12
CA GLU A 53 0.19 -6.71 3.70
C GLU A 53 0.28 -5.22 3.31
N GLN A 54 -0.17 -4.31 4.19
CA GLN A 54 0.02 -2.88 3.97
C GLN A 54 1.49 -2.48 4.01
N ILE A 55 2.28 -3.08 4.90
CA ILE A 55 3.72 -2.85 4.95
C ILE A 55 4.37 -3.27 3.63
N TYR A 56 4.07 -4.46 3.14
CA TYR A 56 4.62 -4.94 1.88
C TYR A 56 4.21 -4.06 0.70
N PHE A 57 2.96 -3.61 0.69
CA PHE A 57 2.49 -2.66 -0.31
C PHE A 57 3.30 -1.36 -0.27
N ALA A 58 3.49 -0.79 0.92
CA ALA A 58 4.24 0.46 1.08
C ALA A 58 5.69 0.32 0.61
N VAL A 59 6.35 -0.77 0.99
CA VAL A 59 7.73 -1.05 0.57
C VAL A 59 7.81 -1.23 -0.95
N ARG A 60 6.88 -1.98 -1.53
CA ARG A 60 6.83 -2.21 -2.97
C ARG A 60 6.65 -0.92 -3.76
N MET A 61 5.74 -0.07 -3.31
CA MET A 61 5.50 1.22 -3.97
C MET A 61 6.70 2.16 -3.81
N ALA A 62 7.29 2.20 -2.63
CA ALA A 62 8.48 3.01 -2.37
C ALA A 62 9.66 2.56 -3.24
N ALA A 63 9.92 1.26 -3.32
CA ALA A 63 10.99 0.72 -4.14
C ALA A 63 10.76 1.04 -5.63
N SER A 64 9.53 0.91 -6.10
CA SER A 64 9.19 1.23 -7.49
C SER A 64 9.47 2.70 -7.81
N GLU A 65 9.10 3.62 -6.92
CA GLU A 65 9.33 5.05 -7.13
C GLU A 65 10.82 5.40 -7.11
N LEU A 66 11.60 4.74 -6.26
CA LEU A 66 13.03 5.02 -6.14
C LEU A 66 13.89 4.40 -7.24
N LEU A 67 13.43 3.33 -7.86
CA LEU A 67 14.18 2.59 -8.87
C LEU A 67 13.83 2.97 -10.30
N HIS A 68 12.76 3.73 -10.51
CA HIS A 68 12.30 4.13 -11.84
C HIS A 68 12.27 5.66 -11.95
N GLU A 69 12.82 6.19 -13.03
CA GLU A 69 12.78 7.64 -13.29
C GLU A 69 11.40 8.09 -13.74
N GLU A 70 10.70 7.25 -14.47
CA GLU A 70 9.35 7.53 -14.96
C GLU A 70 8.33 6.69 -14.23
N GLU A 71 7.11 7.22 -14.11
CA GLU A 71 6.03 6.47 -13.50
C GLU A 71 5.62 5.30 -14.39
N CYS A 72 5.64 4.11 -13.80
CA CYS A 72 5.20 2.90 -14.47
C CYS A 72 3.76 2.57 -14.04
N PRO A 73 2.96 1.93 -14.91
CA PRO A 73 1.66 1.41 -14.47
C PRO A 73 1.81 0.47 -13.28
N VAL A 74 0.93 0.60 -12.31
CA VAL A 74 0.90 -0.28 -11.15
C VAL A 74 0.02 -1.48 -11.47
N ILE A 75 0.57 -2.68 -11.30
CA ILE A 75 -0.17 -3.93 -11.55
C ILE A 75 -0.31 -4.66 -10.21
N LEU A 76 -1.55 -4.92 -9.83
CA LEU A 76 -1.89 -5.57 -8.57
C LEU A 76 -2.72 -6.82 -8.88
N ASP A 77 -2.26 -7.96 -8.41
CA ASP A 77 -2.91 -9.26 -8.65
C ASP A 77 -3.28 -9.89 -7.31
N ASP A 78 -4.58 -9.91 -7.00
CA ASP A 78 -5.13 -10.41 -5.74
C ASP A 78 -4.42 -9.84 -4.49
N THR A 79 -3.96 -8.59 -4.60
CA THR A 79 -3.13 -7.94 -3.57
C THR A 79 -3.89 -7.71 -2.27
N PHE A 80 -5.20 -7.53 -2.35
CA PHE A 80 -6.00 -7.05 -1.23
C PHE A 80 -6.80 -8.13 -0.50
N VAL A 81 -6.46 -9.40 -0.74
CA VAL A 81 -7.22 -10.53 -0.16
C VAL A 81 -7.33 -10.46 1.37
N PHE A 82 -6.26 -10.02 2.04
CA PHE A 82 -6.22 -9.97 3.50
C PHE A 82 -6.60 -8.61 4.08
N TYR A 83 -7.06 -7.68 3.23
CA TYR A 83 -7.47 -6.36 3.69
C TYR A 83 -8.93 -6.38 4.15
N ASP A 84 -9.21 -5.72 5.26
CA ASP A 84 -10.58 -5.35 5.58
C ASP A 84 -11.00 -4.15 4.69
N ASP A 85 -12.27 -3.77 4.76
CA ASP A 85 -12.80 -2.74 3.90
C ASP A 85 -12.13 -1.37 4.14
N GLN A 86 -11.80 -1.05 5.39
CA GLN A 86 -11.16 0.25 5.69
C GLN A 86 -9.73 0.31 5.12
N ARG A 87 -8.96 -0.77 5.27
CA ARG A 87 -7.62 -0.84 4.69
C ARG A 87 -7.67 -0.73 3.17
N LEU A 88 -8.63 -1.43 2.57
CA LEU A 88 -8.81 -1.41 1.13
C LEU A 88 -9.18 -0.01 0.64
N GLU A 89 -10.13 0.63 1.30
CA GLU A 89 -10.56 1.99 0.95
C GLU A 89 -9.38 2.98 1.02
N ASN A 90 -8.62 2.95 2.12
CA ASN A 90 -7.48 3.83 2.29
C ASN A 90 -6.41 3.62 1.20
N THR A 91 -6.16 2.38 0.85
CA THR A 91 -5.15 2.05 -0.16
C THR A 91 -5.61 2.43 -1.57
N LEU A 92 -6.88 2.21 -1.89
CA LEU A 92 -7.43 2.62 -3.18
C LEU A 92 -7.44 4.14 -3.33
N LYS A 93 -7.75 4.88 -2.26
CA LYS A 93 -7.64 6.34 -2.26
C LYS A 93 -6.21 6.80 -2.53
N TRP A 94 -5.24 6.15 -1.89
CA TRP A 94 -3.83 6.47 -2.10
C TRP A 94 -3.43 6.23 -3.56
N LEU A 95 -3.81 5.08 -4.13
CA LEU A 95 -3.51 4.76 -5.53
C LEU A 95 -4.12 5.79 -6.48
N ALA A 96 -5.37 6.17 -6.25
CA ALA A 96 -6.05 7.15 -7.09
C ALA A 96 -5.40 8.53 -7.01
N LYS A 97 -4.88 8.89 -5.85
CA LYS A 97 -4.24 10.20 -5.63
C LYS A 97 -2.85 10.29 -6.26
N TYR A 98 -2.07 9.22 -6.19
CA TYR A 98 -0.65 9.28 -6.53
C TYR A 98 -0.25 8.54 -7.81
N LYS A 99 -1.11 7.67 -8.34
CA LYS A 99 -0.76 6.84 -9.50
C LYS A 99 -1.67 7.16 -10.67
N LYS A 100 -1.08 7.33 -11.85
CA LYS A 100 -1.82 7.66 -13.07
C LYS A 100 -2.56 6.46 -13.64
N GLN A 101 -1.96 5.28 -13.56
CA GLN A 101 -2.53 4.08 -14.14
C GLN A 101 -2.36 2.90 -13.21
N VAL A 102 -3.47 2.26 -12.87
CA VAL A 102 -3.49 1.09 -11.99
C VAL A 102 -4.33 0.01 -12.63
N LEU A 103 -3.78 -1.19 -12.72
CA LEU A 103 -4.47 -2.38 -13.17
C LEU A 103 -4.64 -3.33 -12.00
N ILE A 104 -5.88 -3.64 -11.66
CA ILE A 104 -6.20 -4.52 -10.55
C ILE A 104 -6.84 -5.80 -11.09
N PHE A 105 -6.16 -6.92 -10.88
CA PHE A 105 -6.68 -8.25 -11.19
C PHE A 105 -7.17 -8.87 -9.88
N THR A 106 -8.46 -9.13 -9.79
CA THR A 106 -9.06 -9.64 -8.57
C THR A 106 -10.24 -10.55 -8.86
N CYS A 107 -10.45 -11.53 -7.97
CA CYS A 107 -11.65 -12.37 -7.95
C CYS A 107 -12.75 -11.76 -7.07
N GLN A 108 -12.46 -10.65 -6.40
CA GLN A 108 -13.38 -9.99 -5.45
C GLN A 108 -14.04 -8.79 -6.10
N LYS A 109 -15.32 -8.64 -5.84
CA LYS A 109 -16.09 -7.48 -6.35
C LYS A 109 -16.01 -6.25 -5.47
N ARG A 110 -15.49 -6.39 -4.26
CA ARG A 110 -15.48 -5.27 -3.30
C ARG A 110 -14.58 -4.10 -3.71
N GLU A 111 -13.48 -4.34 -4.44
CA GLU A 111 -12.64 -3.28 -4.98
C GLU A 111 -13.46 -2.39 -5.92
N GLN A 112 -14.21 -3.02 -6.81
CA GLN A 112 -15.09 -2.29 -7.72
C GLN A 112 -16.15 -1.49 -6.97
N GLN A 113 -16.78 -2.12 -5.97
CA GLN A 113 -17.81 -1.47 -5.16
C GLN A 113 -17.29 -0.26 -4.40
N ILE A 114 -16.09 -0.36 -3.84
CA ILE A 114 -15.46 0.74 -3.10
C ILE A 114 -15.09 1.88 -4.05
N LEU A 115 -14.53 1.56 -5.22
CA LEU A 115 -14.17 2.58 -6.22
C LEU A 115 -15.41 3.34 -6.69
N GLU A 116 -16.52 2.66 -6.91
CA GLU A 116 -17.79 3.28 -7.29
C GLU A 116 -18.32 4.19 -6.16
N LYS A 117 -18.30 3.71 -4.93
CA LYS A 117 -18.72 4.48 -3.76
C LYS A 117 -17.90 5.76 -3.58
N LEU A 118 -16.60 5.70 -3.83
CA LEU A 118 -15.70 6.84 -3.66
C LEU A 118 -15.70 7.79 -4.84
N GLU A 119 -16.32 7.41 -5.95
CA GLU A 119 -16.33 8.20 -7.20
C GLU A 119 -14.92 8.60 -7.66
N ILE A 120 -14.00 7.66 -7.57
CA ILE A 120 -12.60 7.87 -7.91
C ILE A 120 -12.39 7.73 -9.42
N GLY A 121 -11.91 8.80 -10.08
CA GLY A 121 -11.35 8.82 -11.42
C GLY A 121 -12.10 8.04 -12.50
N GLU A 122 -11.45 7.79 -13.62
CA GLU A 122 -11.99 6.95 -14.68
C GLU A 122 -11.75 5.48 -14.36
N LYS A 123 -12.79 4.68 -14.53
CA LYS A 123 -12.75 3.25 -14.23
C LYS A 123 -13.23 2.45 -15.43
N ASN A 124 -12.44 1.47 -15.80
CA ASN A 124 -12.80 0.53 -16.86
C ASN A 124 -12.75 -0.88 -16.29
N TYR A 125 -13.84 -1.60 -16.37
CA TYR A 125 -13.95 -2.94 -15.84
C TYR A 125 -13.97 -3.96 -16.97
N VAL A 126 -13.18 -5.01 -16.82
CA VAL A 126 -13.17 -6.14 -17.73
C VAL A 126 -13.56 -7.38 -16.94
N ASN A 127 -14.69 -7.99 -17.32
CA ASN A 127 -15.16 -9.23 -16.70
C ASN A 127 -14.82 -10.40 -17.60
N GLU A 128 -14.13 -11.38 -17.06
CA GLU A 128 -13.93 -12.66 -17.72
C GLU A 128 -14.98 -13.65 -17.24
N ASN A 129 -15.73 -14.19 -18.17
CA ASN A 129 -16.71 -15.23 -17.90
C ASN A 129 -16.27 -16.54 -18.53
#